data_7d1e051bdd36459a20707717a60eda56
#
_entry.id   7d1e051bdd36459a20707717a60eda56
#
_cell.length_a   1.000
_cell.length_b   1.000
_cell.length_c   1.000
_cell.angle_alpha   90.00
_cell.angle_beta   90.00
_cell.angle_gamma   90.00
#
_symmetry.space_group_name_H-M   'P 1'
#
loop_
_entity.id
_entity.type
_entity.pdbx_description
1 polymer ?
#
loop_
_entity_poly.entity_id
_entity_poly.type
_entity_poly.pdbx_seq_one_letter_code
_entity_poly.pdbx_strand_id
1 'polypeptide(L)'
;SFPTRRSSDLLLEALSTLLQVRIIDISTIEVDVEAVQKIPRQLAEKYEMLGVKQVEGVLTIVLYDPLNFYAIEDIRQLTGMQLEICLSGRSSLKNAIGYYYSEVEARKAASVANEQFEDLALTDEFNIEEEGDDDTPIINLLSRLIDRAYTTNASDIHIEPFEDKTTVRMRIDGVIVEFVTLQKNLHASLIARIKILGNMDIAERRIPQDGHFRMRVSGEYVNIRVSVIPTVFGEKAVLRLLGNNSNIDYPETFGKIGRA
;
A
#
# COMPACT_ATOMS: atom_id res chain seq x y z
N SER A 1 5.90 6.41 37.95
CA SER A 1 4.54 6.31 37.38
C SER A 1 4.47 4.95 36.69
N PHE A 2 3.75 4.00 37.31
CA PHE A 2 3.52 2.69 36.71
C PHE A 2 2.54 2.87 35.53
N PRO A 3 2.84 2.31 34.34
CA PRO A 3 1.86 2.33 33.26
C PRO A 3 0.64 1.51 33.71
N THR A 4 -0.53 2.15 33.73
CA THR A 4 -1.80 1.46 33.97
C THR A 4 -2.00 0.45 32.85
N ARG A 5 -1.83 -0.86 33.14
CA ARG A 5 -2.13 -1.94 32.20
C ARG A 5 -3.61 -1.82 31.80
N ARG A 6 -3.88 -1.77 30.52
CA ARG A 6 -5.26 -1.74 30.01
C ARG A 6 -5.94 -3.07 30.34
N SER A 7 -7.23 -3.04 30.62
CA SER A 7 -8.02 -4.26 30.91
C SER A 7 -7.91 -5.32 29.78
N SER A 8 -7.68 -4.89 28.56
CA SER A 8 -7.41 -5.77 27.40
C SER A 8 -6.13 -6.61 27.54
N ASP A 9 -5.09 -6.04 28.15
CA ASP A 9 -3.79 -6.74 28.28
C ASP A 9 -3.88 -7.84 29.34
N LEU A 10 -4.62 -7.60 30.42
CA LEU A 10 -4.89 -8.60 31.46
C LEU A 10 -5.74 -9.77 30.92
N LEU A 11 -6.70 -9.49 30.04
CA LEU A 11 -7.50 -10.52 29.38
C LEU A 11 -6.65 -11.40 28.46
N LEU A 12 -5.75 -10.80 27.66
CA LEU A 12 -4.83 -11.53 26.81
C LEU A 12 -3.88 -12.43 27.60
N GLU A 13 -3.33 -11.94 28.72
CA GLU A 13 -2.49 -12.72 29.61
C GLU A 13 -3.24 -13.93 30.21
N ALA A 14 -4.49 -13.73 30.63
CA ALA A 14 -5.34 -14.80 31.17
C ALA A 14 -5.64 -15.86 30.11
N LEU A 15 -6.02 -15.45 28.90
CA LEU A 15 -6.28 -16.37 27.77
C LEU A 15 -5.03 -17.13 27.35
N SER A 16 -3.89 -16.45 27.27
CA SER A 16 -2.60 -17.07 26.98
C SER A 16 -2.25 -18.20 27.95
N THR A 17 -2.43 -17.92 29.24
CA THR A 17 -2.14 -18.89 30.30
C THR A 17 -3.11 -20.08 30.25
N LEU A 18 -4.41 -19.82 30.05
CA LEU A 18 -5.46 -20.83 30.02
C LEU A 18 -5.33 -21.78 28.83
N LEU A 19 -5.03 -21.22 27.65
CA LEU A 19 -4.98 -21.95 26.38
C LEU A 19 -3.55 -22.39 26.00
N GLN A 20 -2.56 -22.02 26.79
CA GLN A 20 -1.13 -22.27 26.53
C GLN A 20 -0.67 -21.71 25.17
N VAL A 21 -1.22 -20.54 24.76
CA VAL A 21 -0.94 -19.84 23.51
C VAL A 21 0.00 -18.68 23.78
N ARG A 22 1.02 -18.51 22.94
CA ARG A 22 2.01 -17.43 23.11
C ARG A 22 1.40 -16.05 22.75
N ILE A 23 1.73 -15.03 23.54
CA ILE A 23 1.48 -13.64 23.19
C ILE A 23 2.72 -13.15 22.45
N ILE A 24 2.50 -12.47 21.32
CA ILE A 24 3.55 -11.83 20.55
C ILE A 24 3.20 -10.37 20.30
N ASP A 25 4.23 -9.54 20.28
CA ASP A 25 4.10 -8.16 19.79
C ASP A 25 4.36 -8.15 18.29
N ILE A 26 3.29 -8.01 17.53
CA ILE A 26 3.35 -8.07 16.06
C ILE A 26 4.21 -6.95 15.45
N SER A 27 4.48 -5.88 16.19
CA SER A 27 5.33 -4.78 15.75
C SER A 27 6.84 -5.11 15.82
N THR A 28 7.21 -6.16 16.56
CA THR A 28 8.61 -6.54 16.80
C THR A 28 9.06 -7.77 16.04
N ILE A 29 8.14 -8.50 15.42
CA ILE A 29 8.44 -9.71 14.66
C ILE A 29 8.59 -9.39 13.16
N GLU A 30 9.43 -10.17 12.50
CA GLU A 30 9.48 -10.20 11.04
C GLU A 30 8.30 -11.03 10.52
N VAL A 31 7.49 -10.41 9.67
CA VAL A 31 6.31 -11.06 9.06
C VAL A 31 6.66 -11.46 7.63
N ASP A 32 6.42 -12.71 7.34
CA ASP A 32 6.58 -13.26 6.00
C ASP A 32 5.38 -12.89 5.11
N VAL A 33 5.64 -12.12 4.06
CA VAL A 33 4.63 -11.67 3.09
C VAL A 33 3.92 -12.85 2.42
N GLU A 34 4.61 -13.98 2.19
CA GLU A 34 4.00 -15.19 1.64
C GLU A 34 3.00 -15.82 2.61
N ALA A 35 3.28 -15.79 3.91
CA ALA A 35 2.36 -16.25 4.95
C ALA A 35 1.10 -15.35 5.02
N VAL A 36 1.26 -14.03 4.85
CA VAL A 36 0.13 -13.09 4.78
C VAL A 36 -0.81 -13.44 3.64
N GLN A 37 -0.26 -13.79 2.47
CA GLN A 37 -1.05 -14.12 1.27
C GLN A 37 -1.88 -15.41 1.40
N LYS A 38 -1.57 -16.29 2.35
CA LYS A 38 -2.35 -17.53 2.58
C LYS A 38 -3.76 -17.26 3.08
N ILE A 39 -3.99 -16.11 3.72
CA ILE A 39 -5.30 -15.71 4.22
C ILE A 39 -5.82 -14.57 3.34
N PRO A 40 -6.99 -14.66 2.72
CA PRO A 40 -7.60 -13.54 1.99
C PRO A 40 -7.86 -12.34 2.91
N ARG A 41 -7.59 -11.13 2.43
CA ARG A 41 -7.77 -9.88 3.20
C ARG A 41 -9.13 -9.78 3.88
N GLN A 42 -10.21 -10.13 3.16
CA GLN A 42 -11.58 -10.10 3.69
C GLN A 42 -11.76 -10.97 4.94
N LEU A 43 -11.12 -12.15 4.95
CA LEU A 43 -11.17 -13.05 6.11
C LEU A 43 -10.26 -12.57 7.24
N ALA A 44 -9.09 -12.02 6.91
CA ALA A 44 -8.19 -11.45 7.89
C ALA A 44 -8.82 -10.27 8.64
N GLU A 45 -9.51 -9.38 7.92
CA GLU A 45 -10.24 -8.26 8.50
C GLU A 45 -11.47 -8.72 9.30
N LYS A 46 -12.24 -9.69 8.75
CA LYS A 46 -13.45 -10.24 9.40
C LYS A 46 -13.13 -10.94 10.71
N TYR A 47 -12.08 -11.75 10.73
CA TYR A 47 -11.72 -12.57 11.87
C TYR A 47 -10.63 -11.94 12.75
N GLU A 48 -10.15 -10.74 12.39
CA GLU A 48 -9.05 -10.05 13.08
C GLU A 48 -7.85 -10.98 13.29
N MET A 49 -7.30 -11.52 12.19
CA MET A 49 -6.16 -12.43 12.21
C MET A 49 -5.19 -12.18 11.05
N LEU A 50 -3.94 -12.58 11.24
CA LEU A 50 -2.87 -12.41 10.25
C LEU A 50 -1.98 -13.65 10.21
N GLY A 51 -1.68 -14.18 9.01
CA GLY A 51 -0.61 -15.16 8.83
C GLY A 51 0.74 -14.43 8.91
N VAL A 52 1.64 -14.91 9.76
CA VAL A 52 2.91 -14.20 10.02
C VAL A 52 4.13 -14.98 9.60
N LYS A 53 4.05 -16.30 9.57
CA LYS A 53 5.17 -17.17 9.22
C LYS A 53 4.68 -18.50 8.66
N GLN A 54 5.38 -19.03 7.66
CA GLN A 54 5.13 -20.35 7.12
C GLN A 54 6.42 -21.18 7.14
N VAL A 55 6.39 -22.35 7.79
CA VAL A 55 7.52 -23.30 7.84
C VAL A 55 6.98 -24.71 7.77
N GLU A 56 7.49 -25.53 6.87
CA GLU A 56 7.23 -26.99 6.79
C GLU A 56 5.74 -27.40 6.86
N GLY A 57 4.86 -26.63 6.21
CA GLY A 57 3.42 -26.92 6.20
C GLY A 57 2.66 -26.43 7.45
N VAL A 58 3.33 -25.72 8.35
CA VAL A 58 2.74 -25.05 9.50
C VAL A 58 2.62 -23.56 9.20
N LEU A 59 1.42 -23.00 9.33
CA LEU A 59 1.16 -21.57 9.24
C LEU A 59 0.98 -21.00 10.65
N THR A 60 1.88 -20.13 11.07
CA THR A 60 1.73 -19.36 12.31
C THR A 60 0.78 -18.20 12.05
N ILE A 61 -0.33 -18.20 12.77
CA ILE A 61 -1.34 -17.13 12.72
C ILE A 61 -1.37 -16.34 14.02
N VAL A 62 -1.56 -15.03 13.89
CA VAL A 62 -1.77 -14.13 15.03
C VAL A 62 -3.21 -13.70 15.01
N LEU A 63 -3.89 -13.81 16.14
CA LEU A 63 -5.28 -13.39 16.28
C LEU A 63 -5.52 -12.70 17.63
N TYR A 64 -6.63 -12.00 17.74
CA TYR A 64 -7.03 -11.34 18.99
C TYR A 64 -7.93 -12.25 19.85
N ASP A 65 -8.87 -12.98 19.22
CA ASP A 65 -9.84 -13.83 19.91
C ASP A 65 -9.57 -15.31 19.63
N PRO A 66 -8.90 -16.03 20.56
CA PRO A 66 -8.59 -17.46 20.38
C PRO A 66 -9.81 -18.37 20.59
N LEU A 67 -10.94 -17.83 21.04
CA LEU A 67 -12.18 -18.60 21.24
C LEU A 67 -13.05 -18.66 19.98
N ASN A 68 -12.68 -17.91 18.94
CA ASN A 68 -13.36 -17.99 17.65
C ASN A 68 -12.92 -19.24 16.85
N PHE A 69 -13.34 -20.41 17.34
CA PHE A 69 -12.98 -21.69 16.72
C PHE A 69 -13.45 -21.82 15.28
N TYR A 70 -14.57 -21.20 14.92
CA TYR A 70 -15.06 -21.19 13.52
C TYR A 70 -14.07 -20.51 12.59
N ALA A 71 -13.53 -19.36 12.98
CA ALA A 71 -12.53 -18.65 12.19
C ALA A 71 -11.25 -19.49 12.01
N ILE A 72 -10.78 -20.13 13.07
CA ILE A 72 -9.59 -20.99 13.04
C ILE A 72 -9.81 -22.18 12.11
N GLU A 73 -10.98 -22.82 12.19
CA GLU A 73 -11.31 -23.97 11.35
C GLU A 73 -11.48 -23.56 9.87
N ASP A 74 -12.14 -22.44 9.60
CA ASP A 74 -12.26 -21.89 8.24
C ASP A 74 -10.87 -21.67 7.60
N ILE A 75 -9.91 -21.10 8.34
CA ILE A 75 -8.57 -20.88 7.83
C ILE A 75 -7.80 -22.19 7.66
N ARG A 76 -7.97 -23.16 8.57
CA ARG A 76 -7.37 -24.48 8.43
C ARG A 76 -7.84 -25.19 7.16
N GLN A 77 -9.15 -25.16 6.89
CA GLN A 77 -9.73 -25.75 5.67
C GLN A 77 -9.28 -25.02 4.41
N LEU A 78 -9.24 -23.69 4.45
CA LEU A 78 -8.83 -22.86 3.31
C LEU A 78 -7.36 -23.11 2.94
N THR A 79 -6.48 -23.15 3.93
CA THR A 79 -5.03 -23.26 3.69
C THR A 79 -4.55 -24.71 3.55
N GLY A 80 -5.28 -25.67 4.09
CA GLY A 80 -4.85 -27.07 4.19
C GLY A 80 -3.63 -27.28 5.09
N MET A 81 -3.25 -26.27 5.90
CA MET A 81 -2.04 -26.28 6.73
C MET A 81 -2.36 -26.54 8.19
N GLN A 82 -1.36 -27.00 8.92
CA GLN A 82 -1.41 -26.96 10.37
C GLN A 82 -1.26 -25.51 10.84
N LEU A 83 -2.07 -25.12 11.83
CA LEU A 83 -2.06 -23.77 12.37
C LEU A 83 -1.36 -23.73 13.73
N GLU A 84 -0.35 -22.89 13.85
CA GLU A 84 0.22 -22.46 15.13
C GLU A 84 -0.41 -21.12 15.51
N ILE A 85 -1.04 -21.06 16.69
CA ILE A 85 -1.80 -19.89 17.12
C ILE A 85 -0.96 -19.04 18.06
N CYS A 86 -0.93 -17.73 17.80
CA CYS A 86 -0.36 -16.73 18.69
C CYS A 86 -1.38 -15.61 18.92
N LEU A 87 -1.27 -14.92 20.05
CA LEU A 87 -2.14 -13.81 20.43
C LEU A 87 -1.43 -12.47 20.29
N SER A 88 -2.17 -11.43 19.93
CA SER A 88 -1.69 -10.05 19.95
C SER A 88 -2.79 -9.07 20.33
N GLY A 89 -2.40 -7.85 20.71
CA GLY A 89 -3.33 -6.77 21.00
C GLY A 89 -4.16 -6.38 19.77
N ARG A 90 -5.45 -6.13 19.96
CA ARG A 90 -6.40 -5.87 18.87
C ARG A 90 -5.98 -4.69 17.98
N SER A 91 -5.55 -3.58 18.59
CA SER A 91 -5.14 -2.38 17.85
C SER A 91 -3.89 -2.63 17.00
N SER A 92 -2.87 -3.29 17.60
CA SER A 92 -1.62 -3.64 16.90
C SER A 92 -1.89 -4.58 15.73
N LEU A 93 -2.78 -5.57 15.93
CA LEU A 93 -3.16 -6.53 14.91
C LEU A 93 -3.92 -5.88 13.75
N LYS A 94 -4.87 -4.97 14.01
CA LYS A 94 -5.58 -4.22 12.96
C LYS A 94 -4.64 -3.37 12.12
N ASN A 95 -3.72 -2.67 12.77
CA ASN A 95 -2.71 -1.88 12.07
C ASN A 95 -1.80 -2.76 11.20
N ALA A 96 -1.38 -3.92 11.73
CA ALA A 96 -0.56 -4.88 10.99
C ALA A 96 -1.31 -5.46 9.78
N ILE A 97 -2.60 -5.80 9.92
CA ILE A 97 -3.43 -6.27 8.80
C ILE A 97 -3.43 -5.20 7.68
N GLY A 98 -3.78 -3.96 7.99
CA GLY A 98 -3.76 -2.87 7.01
C GLY A 98 -2.40 -2.70 6.34
N TYR A 99 -1.33 -2.69 7.15
CA TYR A 99 0.04 -2.52 6.68
C TYR A 99 0.47 -3.64 5.72
N TYR A 100 0.37 -4.91 6.10
CA TYR A 100 0.87 -6.02 5.30
C TYR A 100 0.01 -6.31 4.07
N TYR A 101 -1.32 -6.16 4.15
CA TYR A 101 -2.16 -6.35 2.96
C TYR A 101 -1.99 -5.23 1.94
N SER A 102 -1.74 -3.98 2.35
CA SER A 102 -1.39 -2.92 1.39
C SER A 102 -0.08 -3.21 0.64
N GLU A 103 0.90 -3.81 1.32
CA GLU A 103 2.14 -4.25 0.70
C GLU A 103 1.92 -5.38 -0.31
N VAL A 104 1.19 -6.43 0.09
CA VAL A 104 0.86 -7.56 -0.78
C VAL A 104 0.14 -7.10 -2.04
N GLU A 105 -0.88 -6.24 -1.89
CA GLU A 105 -1.67 -5.73 -3.00
C GLU A 105 -0.86 -4.86 -3.95
N ALA A 106 0.01 -4.00 -3.43
CA ALA A 106 0.86 -3.16 -4.26
C ALA A 106 1.93 -3.98 -5.02
N ARG A 107 2.54 -4.99 -4.37
CA ARG A 107 3.49 -5.90 -5.05
C ARG A 107 2.80 -6.75 -6.11
N LYS A 108 1.59 -7.25 -5.82
CA LYS A 108 0.79 -8.00 -6.79
C LYS A 108 0.39 -7.14 -7.99
N ALA A 109 -0.03 -5.90 -7.77
CA ALA A 109 -0.36 -4.97 -8.86
C ALA A 109 0.87 -4.68 -9.73
N ALA A 110 2.06 -4.55 -9.14
CA ALA A 110 3.30 -4.39 -9.88
C ALA A 110 3.65 -5.63 -10.72
N SER A 111 3.47 -6.84 -10.18
CA SER A 111 3.70 -8.09 -10.91
C SER A 111 2.75 -8.22 -12.10
N VAL A 112 1.45 -8.02 -11.87
CA VAL A 112 0.43 -8.07 -12.95
C VAL A 112 0.72 -7.03 -14.03
N ALA A 113 1.09 -5.81 -13.65
CA ALA A 113 1.45 -4.78 -14.61
C ALA A 113 2.68 -5.19 -15.43
N ASN A 114 3.72 -5.74 -14.79
CA ASN A 114 4.90 -6.22 -15.49
C ASN A 114 4.57 -7.36 -16.49
N GLU A 115 3.79 -8.36 -16.08
CA GLU A 115 3.40 -9.51 -16.91
C GLU A 115 2.56 -9.10 -18.13
N GLN A 116 1.54 -8.27 -17.93
CA GLN A 116 0.65 -7.84 -19.02
C GLN A 116 1.36 -6.96 -20.04
N PHE A 117 2.37 -6.19 -19.64
CA PHE A 117 3.16 -5.41 -20.58
C PHE A 117 4.23 -6.23 -21.31
N GLU A 118 4.64 -7.39 -20.81
CA GLU A 118 5.44 -8.36 -21.59
C GLU A 118 4.62 -8.93 -22.74
N ASP A 119 3.37 -9.32 -22.51
CA ASP A 119 2.48 -9.87 -23.54
C ASP A 119 2.13 -8.82 -24.61
N LEU A 120 1.91 -7.56 -24.22
CA LEU A 120 1.64 -6.45 -25.15
C LEU A 120 2.86 -6.02 -25.98
N ALA A 121 4.07 -6.16 -25.44
CA ALA A 121 5.31 -5.88 -26.19
C ALA A 121 5.59 -6.92 -27.28
N LEU A 122 4.97 -8.10 -27.21
CA LEU A 122 5.04 -9.14 -28.23
C LEU A 122 3.99 -8.95 -29.34
N THR A 123 2.99 -8.09 -29.14
CA THR A 123 2.00 -7.70 -30.14
C THR A 123 2.22 -6.23 -30.49
N ASP A 124 2.62 -5.92 -31.70
CA ASP A 124 2.95 -4.57 -32.25
C ASP A 124 1.76 -3.57 -32.28
N GLU A 125 0.75 -3.72 -31.44
CA GLU A 125 -0.44 -2.86 -31.37
C GLU A 125 -0.45 -1.99 -30.11
N PHE A 126 0.33 -0.90 -30.12
CA PHE A 126 0.12 0.23 -29.21
C PHE A 126 -1.07 1.08 -29.68
N ASN A 127 -2.27 0.58 -29.54
CA ASN A 127 -3.46 1.41 -29.57
C ASN A 127 -3.78 1.86 -28.13
N ILE A 128 -3.36 3.07 -27.80
CA ILE A 128 -3.88 3.80 -26.64
C ILE A 128 -5.28 4.28 -27.05
N GLU A 129 -6.24 3.40 -27.14
CA GLU A 129 -7.64 3.80 -27.18
C GLU A 129 -8.06 4.08 -25.73
N GLU A 130 -8.51 5.32 -25.53
CA GLU A 130 -9.14 5.83 -24.33
C GLU A 130 -10.48 5.09 -24.10
N GLU A 131 -10.44 3.85 -23.65
CA GLU A 131 -11.62 3.25 -23.03
C GLU A 131 -11.49 3.41 -21.53
N GLY A 132 -12.43 4.19 -20.97
CA GLY A 132 -12.53 4.56 -19.57
C GLY A 132 -12.93 3.41 -18.67
N ASP A 133 -12.18 2.32 -18.70
CA ASP A 133 -12.33 1.25 -17.75
C ASP A 133 -11.30 1.47 -16.62
N ASP A 134 -11.80 1.67 -15.40
CA ASP A 134 -11.00 1.87 -14.17
C ASP A 134 -10.09 0.67 -13.83
N ASP A 135 -10.13 -0.39 -14.62
CA ASP A 135 -9.39 -1.65 -14.43
C ASP A 135 -8.07 -1.76 -15.20
N THR A 136 -7.60 -0.70 -15.85
CA THR A 136 -6.29 -0.74 -16.54
C THR A 136 -5.17 -1.02 -15.53
N PRO A 137 -4.21 -1.93 -15.80
CA PRO A 137 -3.15 -2.30 -14.87
C PRO A 137 -2.35 -1.12 -14.31
N ILE A 138 -2.12 -0.09 -15.13
CA ILE A 138 -1.43 1.14 -14.73
C ILE A 138 -2.23 1.95 -13.70
N ILE A 139 -3.56 2.04 -13.87
CA ILE A 139 -4.44 2.76 -12.95
C ILE A 139 -4.44 2.02 -11.61
N ASN A 140 -4.57 0.71 -11.65
CA ASN A 140 -4.56 -0.15 -10.47
C ASN A 140 -3.20 -0.07 -9.74
N LEU A 141 -2.09 -0.18 -10.49
CA LEU A 141 -0.75 -0.05 -9.94
C LEU A 141 -0.57 1.30 -9.21
N LEU A 142 -0.88 2.41 -9.87
CA LEU A 142 -0.73 3.75 -9.27
C LEU A 142 -1.59 3.89 -8.01
N SER A 143 -2.83 3.41 -8.04
CA SER A 143 -3.75 3.44 -6.91
C SER A 143 -3.19 2.64 -5.72
N ARG A 144 -2.64 1.45 -5.96
CA ARG A 144 -2.04 0.61 -4.91
C ARG A 144 -0.74 1.18 -4.35
N LEU A 145 0.07 1.84 -5.19
CA LEU A 145 1.27 2.55 -4.72
C LEU A 145 0.91 3.70 -3.77
N ILE A 146 -0.14 4.45 -4.11
CA ILE A 146 -0.64 5.55 -3.26
C ILE A 146 -1.25 5.02 -1.97
N ASP A 147 -2.06 3.96 -2.03
CA ASP A 147 -2.64 3.31 -0.85
C ASP A 147 -1.54 2.78 0.09
N ARG A 148 -0.52 2.16 -0.47
CA ARG A 148 0.66 1.71 0.31
C ARG A 148 1.38 2.87 0.98
N ALA A 149 1.65 3.95 0.24
CA ALA A 149 2.31 5.13 0.78
C ALA A 149 1.49 5.76 1.93
N TYR A 150 0.18 5.84 1.76
CA TYR A 150 -0.74 6.34 2.81
C TYR A 150 -0.70 5.46 4.06
N THR A 151 -0.81 4.14 3.89
CA THR A 151 -0.82 3.16 5.00
C THR A 151 0.50 3.14 5.78
N THR A 152 1.63 3.41 5.09
CA THR A 152 2.96 3.47 5.72
C THR A 152 3.33 4.86 6.24
N ASN A 153 2.43 5.85 6.14
CA ASN A 153 2.71 7.25 6.43
C ASN A 153 3.93 7.78 5.64
N ALA A 154 4.11 7.30 4.42
CA ALA A 154 5.15 7.83 3.56
C ALA A 154 4.83 9.28 3.17
N SER A 155 5.83 10.15 3.23
CA SER A 155 5.68 11.55 2.80
C SER A 155 5.73 11.72 1.29
N ASP A 156 6.56 10.92 0.62
CA ASP A 156 6.79 11.05 -0.82
C ASP A 156 6.90 9.66 -1.48
N ILE A 157 6.41 9.57 -2.73
CA ILE A 157 6.65 8.45 -3.64
C ILE A 157 7.55 8.99 -4.75
N HIS A 158 8.67 8.34 -5.02
CA HIS A 158 9.59 8.64 -6.09
C HIS A 158 9.50 7.56 -7.15
N ILE A 159 9.21 7.94 -8.39
CA ILE A 159 9.18 7.04 -9.55
C ILE A 159 10.32 7.47 -10.45
N GLU A 160 11.38 6.67 -10.48
CA GLU A 160 12.67 7.03 -11.09
C GLU A 160 13.03 6.09 -12.23
N PRO A 161 13.21 6.61 -13.46
CA PRO A 161 13.67 5.81 -14.58
C PRO A 161 15.18 5.57 -14.51
N PHE A 162 15.57 4.35 -14.85
CA PHE A 162 16.95 3.94 -15.09
C PHE A 162 17.10 3.43 -16.53
N GLU A 163 18.28 2.98 -16.90
CA GLU A 163 18.55 2.52 -18.25
C GLU A 163 17.69 1.31 -18.65
N ASP A 164 17.51 0.37 -17.75
CA ASP A 164 16.85 -0.93 -17.96
C ASP A 164 15.54 -1.13 -17.18
N LYS A 165 15.25 -0.24 -16.23
CA LYS A 165 14.15 -0.41 -15.27
C LYS A 165 13.59 0.92 -14.77
N THR A 166 12.47 0.83 -14.06
CA THR A 166 11.91 1.93 -13.26
C THR A 166 11.88 1.50 -11.79
N THR A 167 12.42 2.31 -10.91
CA THR A 167 12.40 2.04 -9.48
C THR A 167 11.41 2.96 -8.78
N VAL A 168 10.51 2.37 -7.98
CA VAL A 168 9.60 3.09 -7.09
C VAL A 168 10.19 3.06 -5.69
N ARG A 169 10.41 4.25 -5.12
CA ARG A 169 10.91 4.44 -3.76
C ARG A 169 9.91 5.23 -2.94
N MET A 170 9.86 4.98 -1.66
CA MET A 170 9.00 5.70 -0.72
C MET A 170 9.85 6.34 0.37
N ARG A 171 9.51 7.57 0.76
CA ARG A 171 10.12 8.22 1.91
C ARG A 171 9.26 7.97 3.13
N ILE A 172 9.73 7.13 4.05
CA ILE A 172 9.05 6.76 5.31
C ILE A 172 9.91 7.24 6.46
N ASP A 173 9.36 8.03 7.37
CA ASP A 173 10.07 8.63 8.53
C ASP A 173 11.40 9.32 8.15
N GLY A 174 11.40 10.01 7.00
CA GLY A 174 12.57 10.73 6.47
C GLY A 174 13.57 9.86 5.72
N VAL A 175 13.46 8.54 5.76
CA VAL A 175 14.34 7.59 5.06
C VAL A 175 13.72 7.17 3.72
N ILE A 176 14.54 7.14 2.67
CA ILE A 176 14.11 6.65 1.35
C ILE A 176 14.37 5.15 1.28
N VAL A 177 13.30 4.38 1.05
CA VAL A 177 13.35 2.92 0.89
C VAL A 177 12.92 2.54 -0.52
N GLU A 178 13.63 1.63 -1.15
CA GLU A 178 13.19 1.02 -2.40
C GLU A 178 12.02 0.08 -2.11
N PHE A 179 10.90 0.28 -2.84
CA PHE A 179 9.69 -0.49 -2.60
C PHE A 179 9.50 -1.57 -3.67
N VAL A 180 9.53 -1.19 -4.94
CA VAL A 180 9.34 -2.12 -6.06
C VAL A 180 10.07 -1.63 -7.31
N THR A 181 10.53 -2.60 -8.10
CA THR A 181 11.10 -2.37 -9.43
C THR A 181 10.08 -2.79 -10.49
N LEU A 182 9.88 -1.91 -11.47
CA LEU A 182 9.00 -2.11 -12.62
C LEU A 182 9.84 -2.24 -13.90
N GLN A 183 9.30 -2.89 -14.90
CA GLN A 183 9.89 -2.91 -16.23
C GLN A 183 9.91 -1.50 -16.84
N LYS A 184 10.91 -1.23 -17.68
CA LYS A 184 11.10 0.10 -18.28
C LYS A 184 9.94 0.54 -19.16
N ASN A 185 9.31 -0.39 -19.88
CA ASN A 185 8.18 -0.13 -20.78
C ASN A 185 6.95 0.44 -20.05
N LEU A 186 6.75 0.09 -18.76
CA LEU A 186 5.69 0.64 -17.91
C LEU A 186 5.88 2.12 -17.56
N HIS A 187 7.12 2.61 -17.63
CA HIS A 187 7.46 3.94 -17.15
C HIS A 187 6.67 5.05 -17.86
N ALA A 188 6.66 5.04 -19.19
CA ALA A 188 6.02 6.08 -19.98
C ALA A 188 4.51 6.16 -19.71
N SER A 189 3.83 5.01 -19.62
CA SER A 189 2.41 4.92 -19.33
C SER A 189 2.08 5.38 -17.89
N LEU A 190 2.94 5.03 -16.93
CA LEU A 190 2.77 5.45 -15.54
C LEU A 190 2.94 6.97 -15.38
N ILE A 191 3.95 7.57 -16.04
CA ILE A 191 4.14 9.03 -16.06
C ILE A 191 3.00 9.73 -16.77
N ALA A 192 2.54 9.22 -17.92
CA ALA A 192 1.40 9.77 -18.63
C ALA A 192 0.14 9.79 -17.75
N ARG A 193 -0.15 8.70 -17.04
CA ARG A 193 -1.29 8.65 -16.10
C ARG A 193 -1.17 9.65 -14.96
N ILE A 194 0.02 9.82 -14.41
CA ILE A 194 0.29 10.82 -13.36
C ILE A 194 0.06 12.25 -13.89
N LYS A 195 0.52 12.54 -15.12
CA LYS A 195 0.31 13.84 -15.76
C LYS A 195 -1.16 14.12 -16.01
N ILE A 196 -1.94 13.12 -16.47
CA ILE A 196 -3.40 13.24 -16.64
C ILE A 196 -4.06 13.62 -15.31
N LEU A 197 -3.77 12.90 -14.24
CA LEU A 197 -4.33 13.17 -12.92
C LEU A 197 -3.95 14.55 -12.39
N GLY A 198 -2.69 14.97 -12.63
CA GLY A 198 -2.15 16.26 -12.21
C GLY A 198 -2.52 17.43 -13.12
N ASN A 199 -3.30 17.18 -14.17
CA ASN A 199 -3.65 18.18 -15.21
C ASN A 199 -2.41 18.83 -15.85
N MET A 200 -1.40 18.02 -16.17
CA MET A 200 -0.14 18.40 -16.80
C MET A 200 -0.14 18.04 -18.29
N ASP A 201 0.71 18.68 -19.08
CA ASP A 201 0.87 18.39 -20.51
C ASP A 201 1.63 17.07 -20.71
N ILE A 202 0.96 16.07 -21.34
CA ILE A 202 1.51 14.74 -21.62
C ILE A 202 2.56 14.79 -22.74
N ALA A 203 2.38 15.71 -23.71
CA ALA A 203 3.25 15.83 -24.87
C ALA A 203 4.59 16.49 -24.52
N GLU A 204 4.61 17.41 -23.57
CA GLU A 204 5.83 18.10 -23.14
C GLU A 204 6.62 17.22 -22.14
N ARG A 205 7.86 16.86 -22.50
CA ARG A 205 8.74 15.98 -21.73
C ARG A 205 10.11 16.57 -21.41
N ARG A 206 10.34 17.82 -21.83
CA ARG A 206 11.67 18.47 -21.75
C ARG A 206 11.80 19.48 -20.64
N ILE A 207 10.67 19.94 -20.09
CA ILE A 207 10.65 20.92 -19.01
C ILE A 207 9.97 20.32 -17.76
N PRO A 208 10.38 20.73 -16.55
CA PRO A 208 9.68 20.34 -15.32
C PRO A 208 8.24 20.83 -15.32
N GLN A 209 7.35 20.01 -14.77
CA GLN A 209 5.94 20.33 -14.59
C GLN A 209 5.51 20.00 -13.15
N ASP A 210 4.65 20.83 -12.60
CA ASP A 210 4.02 20.63 -11.29
C ASP A 210 2.51 20.53 -11.45
N GLY A 211 1.91 19.65 -10.66
CA GLY A 211 0.48 19.43 -10.66
C GLY A 211 -0.01 19.00 -9.29
N HIS A 212 -1.29 18.83 -9.16
CA HIS A 212 -1.91 18.28 -7.96
C HIS A 212 -3.22 17.60 -8.31
N PHE A 213 -3.54 16.58 -7.54
CA PHE A 213 -4.84 15.91 -7.64
C PHE A 213 -5.28 15.41 -6.28
N ARG A 214 -6.55 15.05 -6.21
CA ARG A 214 -7.15 14.48 -5.01
C ARG A 214 -7.65 13.08 -5.29
N MET A 215 -7.32 12.14 -4.42
CA MET A 215 -7.70 10.75 -4.58
C MET A 215 -8.31 10.21 -3.28
N ARG A 216 -9.25 9.28 -3.41
CA ARG A 216 -9.81 8.57 -2.26
C ARG A 216 -8.95 7.36 -1.95
N VAL A 217 -8.40 7.31 -0.74
CA VAL A 217 -7.50 6.26 -0.26
C VAL A 217 -8.03 5.75 1.08
N SER A 218 -8.28 4.44 1.20
CA SER A 218 -8.81 3.83 2.43
C SER A 218 -10.05 4.52 3.03
N GLY A 219 -10.90 5.09 2.15
CA GLY A 219 -12.13 5.79 2.53
C GLY A 219 -11.98 7.30 2.77
N GLU A 220 -10.76 7.81 2.88
CA GLU A 220 -10.46 9.23 3.08
C GLU A 220 -9.95 9.89 1.79
N TYR A 221 -10.09 11.22 1.72
CA TYR A 221 -9.55 11.98 0.60
C TYR A 221 -8.16 12.49 0.92
N VAL A 222 -7.19 12.12 0.10
CA VAL A 222 -5.79 12.54 0.20
C VAL A 222 -5.49 13.53 -0.91
N ASN A 223 -4.89 14.68 -0.57
CA ASN A 223 -4.37 15.62 -1.54
C ASN A 223 -2.94 15.20 -1.90
N ILE A 224 -2.63 15.14 -3.19
CA ILE A 224 -1.33 14.71 -3.70
C ILE A 224 -0.78 15.83 -4.57
N ARG A 225 0.41 16.31 -4.22
CA ARG A 225 1.17 17.24 -5.05
C ARG A 225 2.19 16.45 -5.86
N VAL A 226 2.29 16.74 -7.14
CA VAL A 226 3.16 16.05 -8.07
C VAL A 226 4.14 17.00 -8.71
N SER A 227 5.40 16.58 -8.81
CA SER A 227 6.42 17.24 -9.61
C SER A 227 7.02 16.22 -10.58
N VAL A 228 7.03 16.56 -11.88
CA VAL A 228 7.62 15.73 -12.94
C VAL A 228 8.82 16.45 -13.51
N ILE A 229 9.97 15.79 -13.53
CA ILE A 229 11.25 16.39 -13.88
C ILE A 229 11.94 15.55 -14.97
N PRO A 230 12.39 16.12 -16.09
CA PRO A 230 13.17 15.42 -17.10
C PRO A 230 14.50 14.89 -16.52
N THR A 231 14.85 13.67 -16.89
CA THR A 231 16.14 13.06 -16.58
C THR A 231 16.73 12.38 -17.81
N VAL A 232 17.94 11.84 -17.71
CA VAL A 232 18.64 11.19 -18.83
C VAL A 232 17.88 9.97 -19.36
N PHE A 233 17.21 9.22 -18.47
CA PHE A 233 16.53 7.96 -18.83
C PHE A 233 15.01 8.09 -18.98
N GLY A 234 14.47 9.28 -18.88
CA GLY A 234 13.04 9.59 -18.93
C GLY A 234 12.64 10.64 -17.90
N GLU A 235 11.37 10.77 -17.62
CA GLU A 235 10.85 11.74 -16.64
C GLU A 235 10.76 11.10 -15.26
N LYS A 236 11.34 11.72 -14.25
CA LYS A 236 11.15 11.34 -12.85
C LYS A 236 9.90 12.00 -12.29
N ALA A 237 9.04 11.26 -11.61
CA ALA A 237 7.92 11.83 -10.86
C ALA A 237 8.14 11.71 -9.35
N VAL A 238 7.75 12.76 -8.63
CA VAL A 238 7.69 12.78 -7.17
C VAL A 238 6.27 13.15 -6.75
N LEU A 239 5.60 12.23 -6.04
CA LEU A 239 4.26 12.44 -5.50
C LEU A 239 4.39 12.66 -4.00
N ARG A 240 4.01 13.85 -3.53
CA ARG A 240 3.96 14.19 -2.10
C ARG A 240 2.56 14.03 -1.57
N LEU A 241 2.39 13.19 -0.57
CA LEU A 241 1.13 13.01 0.13
C LEU A 241 0.98 14.12 1.19
N LEU A 242 -0.05 14.94 1.06
CA LEU A 242 -0.38 15.98 2.03
C LEU A 242 -1.39 15.39 3.02
N GLY A 243 -0.95 15.13 4.24
CA GLY A 243 -1.81 14.60 5.31
C GLY A 243 -2.99 15.52 5.62
N ASN A 244 -4.08 14.96 6.16
CA ASN A 244 -5.30 15.69 6.51
C ASN A 244 -5.12 16.82 7.55
N ASN A 245 -3.93 16.98 8.14
CA ASN A 245 -3.62 18.05 9.09
C ASN A 245 -3.25 19.39 8.43
N SER A 246 -3.14 19.45 7.11
CA SER A 246 -3.02 20.72 6.42
C SER A 246 -4.40 21.15 5.93
N ASN A 247 -5.20 21.76 6.81
CA ASN A 247 -6.19 22.76 6.42
C ASN A 247 -5.44 23.90 5.70
N ILE A 248 -4.96 23.63 4.50
CA ILE A 248 -4.62 24.69 3.56
C ILE A 248 -5.97 25.10 2.99
N ASP A 249 -6.59 26.07 3.65
CA ASP A 249 -7.66 26.84 3.05
C ASP A 249 -7.17 27.30 1.67
N TYR A 250 -7.77 26.75 0.64
CA TYR A 250 -7.53 27.24 -0.73
C TYR A 250 -7.84 28.72 -0.76
N PRO A 251 -7.05 29.57 -1.41
CA PRO A 251 -7.24 31.01 -1.43
C PRO A 251 -8.43 31.46 -2.31
N GLU A 252 -9.52 30.73 -2.35
CA GLU A 252 -10.78 31.20 -2.95
C GLU A 252 -11.44 32.32 -2.13
N THR A 253 -10.96 32.56 -0.91
CA THR A 253 -11.43 33.66 -0.05
C THR A 253 -10.62 34.94 -0.15
N PHE A 254 -9.53 34.99 -0.92
CA PHE A 254 -8.76 36.23 -1.15
C PHE A 254 -9.17 37.02 -2.42
N GLY A 255 -10.42 36.99 -2.76
CA GLY A 255 -10.92 37.70 -3.90
C GLY A 255 -12.02 38.70 -3.55
N LYS A 256 -11.75 39.75 -2.79
CA LYS A 256 -12.47 41.04 -2.86
C LYS A 256 -11.81 42.04 -1.93
N ILE A 257 -10.62 42.51 -2.30
CA ILE A 257 -10.17 43.81 -1.83
C ILE A 257 -10.76 44.80 -2.83
N GLY A 258 -11.70 45.61 -2.32
CA GLY A 258 -12.47 46.55 -3.09
C GLY A 258 -11.60 47.55 -3.81
N ARG A 259 -12.01 47.90 -5.03
CA ARG A 259 -11.68 49.18 -5.65
C ARG A 259 -12.53 50.27 -4.99
N ALA A 260 -11.88 51.20 -4.31
CA ALA A 260 -12.38 52.56 -4.09
C ALA A 260 -12.11 53.40 -5.33
#